data_668a6a43cf27155e8a80442ad90ca18e
#
_entry.id   668a6a43cf27155e8a80442ad90ca18e
#
_cell.length_a   1.000
_cell.length_b   1.000
_cell.length_c   1.000
_cell.angle_alpha   90.00
_cell.angle_beta   90.00
_cell.angle_gamma   90.00
#
_symmetry.space_group_name_H-M   'P 1'
#
loop_
_entity.id
_entity.type
_entity.pdbx_description
1 polymer ?
#
loop_
_entity_poly.entity_id
_entity_poly.type
_entity_poly.pdbx_seq_one_letter_code
_entity_poly.pdbx_strand_id
1 'polypeptide(L)'
;MRHNIRFLLIVTMLLLVTGSGTAQKFVHPGIDMNSADLEYMRNQVLAGKQPWKDAYDLLKEKTPLDFQVKPFAHVISGPYSQPDIGGKDLSQSARMAYSCAVLWYISREECYAEIVIDIIEKWANTLRSFDENNAKLLVALTGYEFCNAAEILHYNYPGWKKIDTENMTRLMMSAFYPTIRYYFPVANGNWDGAIMHTLLAIAVFTDNRELFDNAVYHYLHANANGSLIKYIYPTGQCQETRRDQGHVQMGLYEFSGAARIAYTQGVDLFSAADNRLALGLEYSARFICGDSVYAYGVPSQRERFKYRAGFEHCIDHFTAKGVNMPYLKELCSRTNMNNPANALWKLTAFREEFRQKPYELIDIQESKIAYHAGATLEQAQPVGHSVIEVNSREDLQAVLNTNAGSGKTLFLRAGEYRLKQSLTIPSDIHICGEGRSTVLICEPTIRTAAILLGDLDAKNITIENLVVDGSKEHQEAYDPNSGRFYRTGRYSNALAGISMRGEAGHAFSNIKLKNLTVINFS
;
A
#
# COMPACT_ATOMS: atom_id res chain seq x y z
N MET A 1 69.05 -42.25 -13.00
CA MET A 1 67.62 -42.50 -13.11
C MET A 1 66.89 -41.23 -12.80
N ARG A 2 66.35 -40.55 -13.83
CA ARG A 2 65.65 -39.29 -13.68
C ARG A 2 64.15 -39.57 -13.78
N HIS A 3 63.38 -39.30 -12.72
CA HIS A 3 61.95 -39.37 -12.75
C HIS A 3 61.38 -37.99 -13.11
N ASN A 4 60.76 -37.90 -14.25
CA ASN A 4 59.98 -36.73 -14.71
C ASN A 4 58.62 -36.79 -14.08
N ILE A 5 58.32 -35.85 -13.20
CA ILE A 5 56.96 -35.57 -12.69
C ILE A 5 56.34 -34.53 -13.60
N ARG A 6 55.34 -34.95 -14.41
CA ARG A 6 54.51 -34.03 -15.17
C ARG A 6 53.44 -33.46 -14.25
N PHE A 7 53.53 -32.15 -13.99
CA PHE A 7 52.47 -31.41 -13.34
C PHE A 7 51.35 -31.18 -14.37
N LEU A 8 50.18 -31.77 -14.12
CA LEU A 8 48.96 -31.53 -14.87
C LEU A 8 48.26 -30.30 -14.28
N LEU A 9 48.39 -29.15 -14.90
CA LEU A 9 47.60 -27.94 -14.54
C LEU A 9 46.19 -28.14 -15.07
N ILE A 10 45.25 -28.44 -14.19
CA ILE A 10 43.82 -28.35 -14.46
C ILE A 10 43.41 -26.88 -14.26
N VAL A 11 43.34 -26.16 -15.37
CA VAL A 11 42.71 -24.84 -15.40
C VAL A 11 41.19 -25.05 -15.34
N THR A 12 40.62 -24.94 -14.17
CA THR A 12 39.18 -24.89 -14.00
C THR A 12 38.72 -23.50 -14.45
N MET A 13 38.25 -23.41 -15.69
CA MET A 13 37.62 -22.20 -16.23
C MET A 13 36.28 -22.02 -15.52
N LEU A 14 36.24 -21.20 -14.49
CA LEU A 14 34.99 -20.71 -13.89
C LEU A 14 34.29 -19.85 -14.96
N LEU A 15 33.36 -20.45 -15.68
CA LEU A 15 32.36 -19.70 -16.44
C LEU A 15 31.49 -18.97 -15.41
N LEU A 16 31.84 -17.72 -15.13
CA LEU A 16 30.92 -16.74 -14.57
C LEU A 16 29.83 -16.54 -15.63
N VAL A 17 28.78 -17.33 -15.54
CA VAL A 17 27.51 -17.02 -16.16
C VAL A 17 26.99 -15.78 -15.42
N THR A 18 27.41 -14.61 -15.90
CA THR A 18 26.67 -13.37 -15.64
C THR A 18 25.33 -13.53 -16.37
N GLY A 19 24.41 -14.19 -15.72
CA GLY A 19 23.02 -14.13 -16.14
C GLY A 19 22.59 -12.68 -16.03
N SER A 20 22.76 -11.93 -17.11
CA SER A 20 21.97 -10.73 -17.36
C SER A 20 20.53 -11.24 -17.43
N GLY A 21 19.86 -11.34 -16.29
CA GLY A 21 18.43 -11.54 -16.27
C GLY A 21 17.86 -10.38 -17.06
N THR A 22 17.44 -10.64 -18.29
CA THR A 22 16.65 -9.65 -19.05
C THR A 22 15.45 -9.39 -18.15
N ALA A 23 15.33 -8.15 -17.67
CA ALA A 23 14.17 -7.76 -16.90
C ALA A 23 12.93 -8.20 -17.67
N GLN A 24 12.06 -8.97 -17.01
CA GLN A 24 10.85 -9.48 -17.65
C GLN A 24 10.05 -8.28 -18.16
N LYS A 25 9.76 -8.28 -19.47
CA LYS A 25 8.95 -7.22 -20.08
C LYS A 25 7.54 -7.26 -19.52
N PHE A 26 6.96 -6.09 -19.34
CA PHE A 26 5.56 -6.00 -18.97
C PHE A 26 4.64 -6.52 -20.08
N VAL A 27 3.50 -7.06 -19.66
CA VAL A 27 2.38 -7.39 -20.54
C VAL A 27 1.57 -6.11 -20.77
N HIS A 28 1.24 -5.81 -22.03
CA HIS A 28 0.44 -4.63 -22.41
C HIS A 28 -0.68 -4.98 -23.40
N PRO A 29 -1.88 -4.36 -23.25
CA PRO A 29 -2.31 -3.69 -22.03
C PRO A 29 -2.28 -4.67 -20.87
N GLY A 30 -2.02 -4.18 -19.68
CA GLY A 30 -1.75 -5.08 -18.56
C GLY A 30 -1.88 -4.47 -17.17
N ILE A 31 -2.69 -3.41 -17.01
CA ILE A 31 -3.02 -2.84 -15.70
C ILE A 31 -4.20 -3.61 -15.11
N ASP A 32 -5.41 -3.08 -15.10
CA ASP A 32 -6.57 -3.78 -14.57
C ASP A 32 -7.03 -4.92 -15.49
N MET A 33 -6.88 -4.77 -16.79
CA MET A 33 -7.31 -5.72 -17.81
C MET A 33 -6.21 -5.88 -18.86
N ASN A 34 -6.00 -7.13 -19.30
CA ASN A 34 -5.20 -7.42 -20.48
C ASN A 34 -6.09 -7.51 -21.75
N SER A 35 -5.47 -7.79 -22.89
CA SER A 35 -6.20 -7.89 -24.17
C SER A 35 -7.33 -8.93 -24.15
N ALA A 36 -7.12 -10.06 -23.48
CA ALA A 36 -8.12 -11.11 -23.38
C ALA A 36 -9.32 -10.68 -22.54
N ASP A 37 -9.08 -9.99 -21.42
CA ASP A 37 -10.14 -9.48 -20.57
C ASP A 37 -10.96 -8.38 -21.25
N LEU A 38 -10.29 -7.47 -21.95
CA LEU A 38 -10.94 -6.40 -22.72
C LEU A 38 -11.83 -6.98 -23.82
N GLU A 39 -11.34 -7.98 -24.55
CA GLU A 39 -12.12 -8.62 -25.60
C GLU A 39 -13.26 -9.47 -25.02
N TYR A 40 -13.03 -10.16 -23.91
CA TYR A 40 -14.09 -10.88 -23.20
C TYR A 40 -15.21 -9.92 -22.78
N MET A 41 -14.88 -8.81 -22.10
CA MET A 41 -15.85 -7.79 -21.69
C MET A 41 -16.66 -7.29 -22.90
N ARG A 42 -15.98 -6.92 -23.99
CA ARG A 42 -16.61 -6.44 -25.22
C ARG A 42 -17.59 -7.47 -25.79
N ASN A 43 -17.16 -8.73 -25.88
CA ASN A 43 -17.98 -9.81 -26.42
C ASN A 43 -19.23 -10.08 -25.57
N GLN A 44 -19.13 -10.02 -24.23
CA GLN A 44 -20.28 -10.16 -23.34
C GLN A 44 -21.31 -9.02 -23.57
N VAL A 45 -20.84 -7.77 -23.69
CA VAL A 45 -21.71 -6.60 -23.97
C VAL A 45 -22.40 -6.76 -25.33
N LEU A 46 -21.66 -7.07 -26.39
CA LEU A 46 -22.20 -7.22 -27.74
C LEU A 46 -23.19 -8.39 -27.86
N ALA A 47 -22.96 -9.44 -27.08
CA ALA A 47 -23.89 -10.59 -27.01
C ALA A 47 -25.11 -10.34 -26.10
N GLY A 48 -25.25 -9.13 -25.52
CA GLY A 48 -26.36 -8.78 -24.63
C GLY A 48 -26.36 -9.52 -23.30
N LYS A 49 -25.22 -10.05 -22.87
CA LYS A 49 -25.11 -10.84 -21.64
C LYS A 49 -25.16 -9.96 -20.40
N GLN A 50 -25.84 -10.46 -19.36
CA GLN A 50 -25.86 -9.83 -18.06
C GLN A 50 -24.69 -10.35 -17.17
N PRO A 51 -24.14 -9.51 -16.32
CA PRO A 51 -24.51 -8.09 -16.01
C PRO A 51 -23.83 -7.05 -16.91
N TRP A 52 -23.02 -7.46 -17.90
CA TRP A 52 -22.20 -6.56 -18.72
C TRP A 52 -23.05 -5.56 -19.53
N LYS A 53 -24.16 -6.03 -20.11
CA LYS A 53 -25.01 -5.18 -20.96
C LYS A 53 -25.64 -4.03 -20.16
N ASP A 54 -26.23 -4.31 -19.01
CA ASP A 54 -26.84 -3.29 -18.16
C ASP A 54 -25.78 -2.32 -17.62
N ALA A 55 -24.60 -2.82 -17.23
CA ALA A 55 -23.51 -1.97 -16.78
C ALA A 55 -23.00 -1.04 -17.90
N TYR A 56 -22.88 -1.56 -19.12
CA TYR A 56 -22.49 -0.76 -20.28
C TYR A 56 -23.53 0.31 -20.61
N ASP A 57 -24.82 -0.05 -20.67
CA ASP A 57 -25.88 0.89 -21.00
C ASP A 57 -25.97 2.03 -20.00
N LEU A 58 -25.88 1.70 -18.71
CA LEU A 58 -25.85 2.71 -17.66
C LEU A 58 -24.60 3.59 -17.75
N LEU A 59 -23.43 3.01 -17.97
CA LEU A 59 -22.19 3.77 -18.11
C LEU A 59 -22.27 4.74 -19.28
N LYS A 60 -22.77 4.26 -20.42
CA LYS A 60 -22.97 5.08 -21.63
C LYS A 60 -23.98 6.21 -21.40
N GLU A 61 -25.10 5.93 -20.75
CA GLU A 61 -26.12 6.94 -20.40
C GLU A 61 -25.56 8.05 -19.51
N LYS A 62 -24.70 7.68 -18.54
CA LYS A 62 -24.17 8.61 -17.54
C LYS A 62 -22.84 9.27 -17.93
N THR A 63 -22.30 8.97 -19.10
CA THR A 63 -21.04 9.55 -19.60
C THR A 63 -21.35 10.64 -20.63
N PRO A 64 -21.32 11.93 -20.25
CA PRO A 64 -21.61 13.03 -21.15
C PRO A 64 -20.49 13.23 -22.17
N LEU A 65 -20.85 13.43 -23.45
CA LEU A 65 -19.87 13.69 -24.52
C LEU A 65 -19.37 15.14 -24.53
N ASP A 66 -20.05 16.06 -23.84
CA ASP A 66 -19.71 17.45 -23.71
C ASP A 66 -18.94 17.79 -22.42
N PHE A 67 -18.27 16.80 -21.85
CA PHE A 67 -17.50 16.96 -20.61
C PHE A 67 -16.45 18.06 -20.73
N GLN A 68 -16.52 19.04 -19.83
CA GLN A 68 -15.56 20.15 -19.79
C GLN A 68 -14.47 19.89 -18.76
N VAL A 69 -13.26 19.65 -19.23
CA VAL A 69 -12.09 19.47 -18.38
C VAL A 69 -11.69 20.78 -17.74
N LYS A 70 -11.57 20.79 -16.41
CA LYS A 70 -11.13 21.96 -15.62
C LYS A 70 -9.88 21.60 -14.83
N PRO A 71 -8.69 21.72 -15.42
CA PRO A 71 -7.45 21.39 -14.74
C PRO A 71 -6.99 22.55 -13.84
N PHE A 72 -6.29 22.20 -12.77
CA PHE A 72 -5.71 23.14 -11.82
C PHE A 72 -4.19 22.97 -11.78
N ALA A 73 -3.45 24.06 -11.67
CA ALA A 73 -2.00 24.02 -11.53
C ALA A 73 -1.59 23.48 -10.15
N HIS A 74 -2.34 23.81 -9.13
CA HIS A 74 -2.13 23.34 -7.76
C HIS A 74 -3.44 22.76 -7.25
N VAL A 75 -3.43 21.45 -6.99
CA VAL A 75 -4.58 20.75 -6.42
C VAL A 75 -4.39 20.65 -4.92
N ILE A 76 -5.37 21.14 -4.15
CA ILE A 76 -5.33 21.12 -2.70
C ILE A 76 -6.47 20.25 -2.19
N SER A 77 -6.15 19.24 -1.39
CA SER A 77 -7.14 18.39 -0.73
C SER A 77 -6.78 18.21 0.73
N GLY A 78 -7.45 19.00 1.57
CA GLY A 78 -7.31 18.97 3.02
C GLY A 78 -8.13 17.86 3.68
N PRO A 79 -8.04 17.73 5.02
CA PRO A 79 -8.80 16.75 5.78
C PRO A 79 -10.31 16.82 5.48
N TYR A 80 -10.93 15.67 5.22
CA TYR A 80 -12.34 15.59 4.81
C TYR A 80 -12.68 16.44 3.56
N SER A 81 -11.71 16.60 2.65
CA SER A 81 -11.80 17.46 1.47
C SER A 81 -12.12 18.94 1.81
N GLN A 82 -11.50 19.46 2.86
CA GLN A 82 -11.60 20.87 3.26
C GLN A 82 -10.20 21.41 3.63
N PRO A 83 -9.65 22.37 2.81
CA PRO A 83 -10.19 22.84 1.54
C PRO A 83 -10.14 21.77 0.44
N ASP A 84 -10.97 21.97 -0.60
CA ASP A 84 -10.90 21.21 -1.84
C ASP A 84 -10.79 22.20 -3.02
N ILE A 85 -9.60 22.28 -3.61
CA ILE A 85 -9.32 23.10 -4.79
C ILE A 85 -8.85 22.17 -5.89
N GLY A 86 -9.71 21.95 -6.89
CA GLY A 86 -9.43 21.08 -8.03
C GLY A 86 -9.46 19.57 -7.75
N GLY A 87 -9.65 19.12 -6.50
CA GLY A 87 -9.67 17.71 -6.17
C GLY A 87 -10.87 16.97 -6.75
N LYS A 88 -12.05 17.58 -6.70
CA LYS A 88 -13.25 17.02 -7.35
C LYS A 88 -13.11 16.98 -8.86
N ASP A 89 -12.57 18.04 -9.47
CA ASP A 89 -12.36 18.13 -10.91
C ASP A 89 -11.37 17.07 -11.39
N LEU A 90 -10.31 16.79 -10.61
CA LEU A 90 -9.37 15.71 -10.87
C LEU A 90 -10.06 14.34 -10.80
N SER A 91 -10.81 14.08 -9.74
CA SER A 91 -11.54 12.81 -9.56
C SER A 91 -12.57 12.56 -10.66
N GLN A 92 -13.28 13.60 -11.07
CA GLN A 92 -14.22 13.51 -12.17
C GLN A 92 -13.51 13.25 -13.50
N SER A 93 -12.38 13.93 -13.74
CA SER A 93 -11.55 13.73 -14.94
C SER A 93 -10.99 12.31 -15.03
N ALA A 94 -10.44 11.77 -13.93
CA ALA A 94 -9.94 10.41 -13.89
C ALA A 94 -11.01 9.38 -14.19
N ARG A 95 -12.16 9.50 -13.52
CA ARG A 95 -13.32 8.64 -13.73
C ARG A 95 -13.86 8.74 -15.16
N MET A 96 -13.96 9.96 -15.71
CA MET A 96 -14.39 10.21 -17.07
C MET A 96 -13.44 9.55 -18.07
N ALA A 97 -12.12 9.74 -17.90
CA ALA A 97 -11.12 9.15 -18.78
C ALA A 97 -11.24 7.62 -18.81
N TYR A 98 -11.33 6.97 -17.64
CA TYR A 98 -11.44 5.51 -17.60
C TYR A 98 -12.78 5.01 -18.18
N SER A 99 -13.88 5.68 -17.87
CA SER A 99 -15.19 5.37 -18.45
C SER A 99 -15.19 5.49 -19.97
N CYS A 100 -14.65 6.59 -20.51
CA CYS A 100 -14.54 6.81 -21.95
C CYS A 100 -13.62 5.78 -22.63
N ALA A 101 -12.49 5.40 -22.02
CA ALA A 101 -11.60 4.39 -22.58
C ALA A 101 -12.30 3.02 -22.70
N VAL A 102 -13.07 2.62 -21.67
CA VAL A 102 -13.87 1.39 -21.69
C VAL A 102 -15.00 1.48 -22.72
N LEU A 103 -15.72 2.59 -22.77
CA LEU A 103 -16.79 2.80 -23.76
C LEU A 103 -16.25 2.77 -25.19
N TRP A 104 -15.11 3.44 -25.43
CA TRP A 104 -14.42 3.38 -26.72
C TRP A 104 -14.05 1.93 -27.08
N TYR A 105 -13.45 1.20 -26.15
CA TYR A 105 -13.03 -0.18 -26.45
C TYR A 105 -14.21 -1.07 -26.83
N ILE A 106 -15.36 -0.87 -26.22
CA ILE A 106 -16.57 -1.64 -26.53
C ILE A 106 -17.23 -1.18 -27.83
N SER A 107 -17.51 0.12 -27.97
CA SER A 107 -18.31 0.68 -29.08
C SER A 107 -17.49 1.01 -30.34
N ARG A 108 -16.19 1.33 -30.16
CA ARG A 108 -15.31 1.91 -31.19
C ARG A 108 -15.75 3.31 -31.68
N GLU A 109 -16.57 4.01 -30.90
CA GLU A 109 -16.95 5.41 -31.19
C GLU A 109 -15.77 6.33 -30.82
N GLU A 110 -15.17 7.01 -31.82
CA GLU A 110 -13.91 7.78 -31.66
C GLU A 110 -14.04 8.93 -30.66
N CYS A 111 -15.22 9.53 -30.53
CA CYS A 111 -15.47 10.64 -29.59
C CYS A 111 -15.06 10.31 -28.14
N TYR A 112 -15.18 9.05 -27.71
CA TYR A 112 -14.73 8.65 -26.39
C TYR A 112 -13.20 8.65 -26.26
N ALA A 113 -12.47 8.23 -27.29
CA ALA A 113 -11.01 8.26 -27.27
C ALA A 113 -10.48 9.70 -27.28
N GLU A 114 -11.13 10.58 -28.06
CA GLU A 114 -10.78 12.01 -28.11
C GLU A 114 -10.96 12.70 -26.76
N ILE A 115 -12.03 12.36 -26.02
CA ILE A 115 -12.24 12.87 -24.65
C ILE A 115 -11.11 12.43 -23.71
N VAL A 116 -10.66 11.19 -23.78
CA VAL A 116 -9.54 10.70 -22.94
C VAL A 116 -8.27 11.48 -23.23
N ILE A 117 -7.93 11.67 -24.51
CA ILE A 117 -6.73 12.41 -24.94
C ILE A 117 -6.80 13.86 -24.46
N ASP A 118 -7.94 14.53 -24.65
CA ASP A 118 -8.15 15.91 -24.18
C ASP A 118 -7.99 16.06 -22.67
N ILE A 119 -8.54 15.12 -21.89
CA ILE A 119 -8.38 15.10 -20.44
C ILE A 119 -6.91 14.99 -20.04
N ILE A 120 -6.18 14.01 -20.60
CA ILE A 120 -4.77 13.77 -20.28
C ILE A 120 -3.93 14.97 -20.68
N GLU A 121 -4.11 15.51 -21.87
CA GLU A 121 -3.38 16.66 -22.38
C GLU A 121 -3.55 17.88 -21.47
N LYS A 122 -4.78 18.25 -21.15
CA LYS A 122 -5.09 19.43 -20.33
C LYS A 122 -4.51 19.31 -18.92
N TRP A 123 -4.65 18.15 -18.26
CA TRP A 123 -4.05 17.95 -16.95
C TRP A 123 -2.53 17.91 -17.00
N ALA A 124 -1.93 17.23 -17.96
CA ALA A 124 -0.46 17.17 -18.13
C ALA A 124 0.15 18.55 -18.40
N ASN A 125 -0.55 19.42 -19.11
CA ASN A 125 -0.07 20.77 -19.42
C ASN A 125 -0.27 21.76 -18.27
N THR A 126 -1.18 21.47 -17.33
CA THR A 126 -1.58 22.42 -16.29
C THR A 126 -1.08 22.04 -14.90
N LEU A 127 -1.24 20.78 -14.48
CA LEU A 127 -0.94 20.35 -13.11
C LEU A 127 0.56 20.42 -12.79
N ARG A 128 0.89 20.98 -11.62
CA ARG A 128 2.26 21.17 -11.13
C ARG A 128 2.50 20.53 -9.76
N SER A 129 1.53 20.65 -8.84
CA SER A 129 1.69 20.12 -7.48
C SER A 129 0.38 19.72 -6.85
N PHE A 130 0.52 18.92 -5.79
CA PHE A 130 -0.52 18.55 -4.85
C PHE A 130 -0.12 19.01 -3.46
N ASP A 131 -1.08 19.57 -2.71
CA ASP A 131 -0.87 20.04 -1.35
C ASP A 131 -1.92 19.49 -0.39
N GLU A 132 -1.60 19.50 0.89
CA GLU A 132 -2.34 18.97 2.02
C GLU A 132 -2.31 17.43 2.12
N ASN A 133 -2.59 16.95 3.34
CA ASN A 133 -2.43 15.53 3.65
C ASN A 133 -3.33 14.60 2.83
N ASN A 134 -4.58 15.02 2.58
CA ASN A 134 -5.53 14.18 1.87
C ASN A 134 -5.26 14.10 0.36
N ALA A 135 -4.41 14.98 -0.16
CA ALA A 135 -3.98 14.96 -1.56
C ALA A 135 -3.28 13.64 -1.92
N LYS A 136 -2.56 13.01 -0.98
CA LYS A 136 -1.96 11.69 -1.22
C LYS A 136 -3.00 10.62 -1.50
N LEU A 137 -4.09 10.60 -0.75
CA LEU A 137 -5.18 9.66 -0.99
C LEU A 137 -5.92 9.98 -2.30
N LEU A 138 -6.14 11.26 -2.59
CA LEU A 138 -6.73 11.71 -3.86
C LEU A 138 -5.91 11.22 -5.06
N VAL A 139 -4.59 11.44 -5.03
CA VAL A 139 -3.65 10.98 -6.07
C VAL A 139 -3.69 9.45 -6.20
N ALA A 140 -3.70 8.75 -5.07
CA ALA A 140 -3.74 7.29 -5.05
C ALA A 140 -5.05 6.71 -5.62
N LEU A 141 -6.18 7.35 -5.38
CA LEU A 141 -7.49 6.90 -5.86
C LEU A 141 -7.78 7.29 -7.32
N THR A 142 -7.02 8.20 -7.90
CA THR A 142 -7.25 8.71 -9.27
C THR A 142 -6.18 8.27 -10.25
N GLY A 143 -4.96 8.03 -9.78
CA GLY A 143 -3.83 7.73 -10.67
C GLY A 143 -4.00 6.43 -11.45
N TYR A 144 -4.47 5.36 -10.82
CA TYR A 144 -4.70 4.09 -11.51
C TYR A 144 -5.81 4.21 -12.58
N GLU A 145 -6.82 5.07 -12.37
CA GLU A 145 -7.87 5.29 -13.37
C GLU A 145 -7.32 5.99 -14.63
N PHE A 146 -6.46 7.01 -14.46
CA PHE A 146 -5.75 7.62 -15.58
C PHE A 146 -4.85 6.62 -16.31
N CYS A 147 -4.08 5.82 -15.56
CA CYS A 147 -3.19 4.82 -16.15
C CYS A 147 -3.97 3.77 -16.95
N ASN A 148 -5.09 3.25 -16.43
CA ASN A 148 -5.94 2.31 -17.15
C ASN A 148 -6.50 2.93 -18.44
N ALA A 149 -6.97 4.18 -18.39
CA ALA A 149 -7.50 4.87 -19.57
C ALA A 149 -6.43 5.01 -20.66
N ALA A 150 -5.25 5.48 -20.29
CA ALA A 150 -4.15 5.65 -21.21
C ALA A 150 -3.65 4.30 -21.78
N GLU A 151 -3.53 3.29 -20.94
CA GLU A 151 -3.07 1.94 -21.33
C GLU A 151 -3.99 1.30 -22.36
N ILE A 152 -5.32 1.39 -22.14
CA ILE A 152 -6.31 0.87 -23.09
C ILE A 152 -6.16 1.54 -24.46
N LEU A 153 -6.03 2.86 -24.50
CA LEU A 153 -5.89 3.56 -25.77
C LEU A 153 -4.53 3.36 -26.40
N HIS A 154 -3.45 3.42 -25.64
CA HIS A 154 -2.08 3.29 -26.14
C HIS A 154 -1.90 2.02 -26.96
N TYR A 155 -2.42 0.91 -26.49
CA TYR A 155 -2.22 -0.39 -27.13
C TYR A 155 -3.33 -0.82 -28.10
N ASN A 156 -4.43 -0.08 -28.17
CA ASN A 156 -5.57 -0.50 -28.99
C ASN A 156 -6.11 0.58 -29.92
N TYR A 157 -5.87 1.89 -29.63
CA TYR A 157 -6.43 2.97 -30.44
C TYR A 157 -5.43 3.48 -31.47
N PRO A 158 -5.70 3.32 -32.79
CA PRO A 158 -4.77 3.77 -33.84
C PRO A 158 -4.50 5.27 -33.84
N GLY A 159 -5.41 6.08 -33.26
CA GLY A 159 -5.26 7.53 -33.15
C GLY A 159 -4.38 7.98 -31.99
N TRP A 160 -3.94 7.09 -31.09
CA TRP A 160 -3.00 7.40 -30.02
C TRP A 160 -1.62 7.73 -30.57
N LYS A 161 -1.06 8.86 -30.18
CA LYS A 161 0.20 9.38 -30.69
C LYS A 161 1.30 9.33 -29.62
N LYS A 162 2.55 9.43 -30.04
CA LYS A 162 3.70 9.52 -29.13
C LYS A 162 3.55 10.66 -28.11
N ILE A 163 3.02 11.81 -28.53
CA ILE A 163 2.81 12.95 -27.65
C ILE A 163 1.80 12.63 -26.51
N ASP A 164 0.82 11.76 -26.75
CA ASP A 164 -0.16 11.37 -25.74
C ASP A 164 0.51 10.52 -24.67
N THR A 165 1.41 9.60 -25.06
CA THR A 165 2.28 8.85 -24.13
C THR A 165 3.19 9.78 -23.34
N GLU A 166 3.81 10.77 -23.97
CA GLU A 166 4.66 11.75 -23.30
C GLU A 166 3.88 12.60 -22.31
N ASN A 167 2.67 13.03 -22.66
CA ASN A 167 1.77 13.77 -21.78
C ASN A 167 1.39 12.93 -20.55
N MET A 168 0.96 11.69 -20.76
CA MET A 168 0.59 10.80 -19.66
C MET A 168 1.78 10.50 -18.75
N THR A 169 2.94 10.18 -19.33
CA THR A 169 4.17 9.93 -18.57
C THR A 169 4.55 11.15 -17.74
N ARG A 170 4.51 12.35 -18.32
CA ARG A 170 4.78 13.61 -17.61
C ARG A 170 3.80 13.84 -16.47
N LEU A 171 2.50 13.63 -16.70
CA LEU A 171 1.48 13.76 -15.66
C LEU A 171 1.78 12.86 -14.47
N MET A 172 2.05 11.59 -14.73
CA MET A 172 2.33 10.61 -13.68
C MET A 172 3.66 10.85 -12.98
N MET A 173 4.74 11.06 -13.73
CA MET A 173 6.09 11.11 -13.14
C MET A 173 6.45 12.47 -12.55
N SER A 174 5.82 13.57 -13.01
CA SER A 174 6.14 14.91 -12.50
C SER A 174 5.20 15.38 -11.38
N ALA A 175 3.99 14.85 -11.28
CA ALA A 175 3.01 15.29 -10.27
C ALA A 175 2.53 14.14 -9.36
N PHE A 176 2.04 13.03 -9.93
CA PHE A 176 1.46 11.94 -9.14
C PHE A 176 2.53 11.19 -8.33
N TYR A 177 3.53 10.63 -8.99
CA TYR A 177 4.59 9.85 -8.35
C TYR A 177 5.31 10.59 -7.22
N PRO A 178 5.76 11.85 -7.38
CA PRO A 178 6.42 12.58 -6.29
C PRO A 178 5.55 12.72 -5.04
N THR A 179 4.22 12.78 -5.19
CA THR A 179 3.27 12.93 -4.08
C THR A 179 3.13 11.65 -3.26
N ILE A 180 3.19 10.47 -3.91
CA ILE A 180 2.88 9.19 -3.26
C ILE A 180 4.07 8.25 -3.09
N ARG A 181 5.24 8.55 -3.66
CA ARG A 181 6.42 7.67 -3.68
C ARG A 181 6.93 7.19 -2.31
N TYR A 182 6.60 7.91 -1.25
CA TYR A 182 7.02 7.57 0.11
C TYR A 182 5.90 6.94 0.95
N TYR A 183 4.78 6.57 0.31
CA TYR A 183 3.61 6.07 1.01
C TYR A 183 3.09 7.04 2.09
N PHE A 184 2.20 6.57 2.96
CA PHE A 184 1.71 7.39 4.06
C PHE A 184 1.51 6.56 5.34
N PRO A 185 2.60 6.12 5.99
CA PRO A 185 2.58 5.14 7.09
C PRO A 185 1.89 5.64 8.37
N VAL A 186 1.57 6.93 8.48
CA VAL A 186 0.83 7.51 9.61
C VAL A 186 -0.69 7.32 9.50
N ALA A 187 -1.19 6.95 8.33
CA ALA A 187 -2.59 6.59 8.10
C ALA A 187 -2.80 5.09 8.27
N ASN A 188 -4.06 4.65 8.23
CA ASN A 188 -4.38 3.24 8.12
C ASN A 188 -3.98 2.68 6.75
N GLY A 189 -3.79 1.36 6.66
CA GLY A 189 -3.24 0.70 5.48
C GLY A 189 -4.08 0.79 4.20
N ASN A 190 -5.34 1.21 4.29
CA ASN A 190 -6.15 1.50 3.11
C ASN A 190 -5.54 2.61 2.23
N TRP A 191 -4.82 3.58 2.82
CA TRP A 191 -4.10 4.61 2.07
C TRP A 191 -2.93 4.00 1.30
N ASP A 192 -2.11 3.20 1.97
CA ASP A 192 -0.99 2.53 1.31
C ASP A 192 -1.47 1.51 0.28
N GLY A 193 -2.62 0.83 0.51
CA GLY A 193 -3.27 -0.01 -0.47
C GLY A 193 -3.59 0.75 -1.77
N ALA A 194 -4.21 1.92 -1.66
CA ALA A 194 -4.49 2.79 -2.80
C ALA A 194 -3.20 3.31 -3.48
N ILE A 195 -2.20 3.67 -2.68
CA ILE A 195 -0.90 4.10 -3.21
C ILE A 195 -0.23 2.97 -4.00
N MET A 196 -0.20 1.74 -3.46
CA MET A 196 0.36 0.59 -4.17
C MET A 196 -0.36 0.30 -5.48
N HIS A 197 -1.70 0.35 -5.47
CA HIS A 197 -2.51 0.17 -6.67
C HIS A 197 -2.10 1.16 -7.77
N THR A 198 -2.01 2.44 -7.43
CA THR A 198 -1.58 3.48 -8.39
C THR A 198 -0.10 3.35 -8.77
N LEU A 199 0.82 3.04 -7.83
CA LEU A 199 2.24 2.88 -8.17
C LEU A 199 2.48 1.70 -9.10
N LEU A 200 1.76 0.58 -8.93
CA LEU A 200 1.81 -0.55 -9.86
C LEU A 200 1.27 -0.16 -11.24
N ALA A 201 0.17 0.60 -11.30
CA ALA A 201 -0.36 1.09 -12.57
C ALA A 201 0.61 2.04 -13.29
N ILE A 202 1.23 2.97 -12.56
CA ILE A 202 2.28 3.86 -13.11
C ILE A 202 3.48 3.03 -13.60
N ALA A 203 3.91 2.05 -12.82
CA ALA A 203 5.05 1.21 -13.15
C ALA A 203 4.84 0.43 -14.45
N VAL A 204 3.66 -0.15 -14.63
CA VAL A 204 3.30 -0.84 -15.88
C VAL A 204 3.26 0.14 -17.03
N PHE A 205 2.50 1.24 -16.94
CA PHE A 205 2.37 2.22 -18.02
C PHE A 205 3.72 2.82 -18.46
N THR A 206 4.68 2.98 -17.52
CA THR A 206 5.99 3.60 -17.78
C THR A 206 7.12 2.59 -18.00
N ASP A 207 6.83 1.30 -18.09
CA ASP A 207 7.83 0.22 -18.16
C ASP A 207 8.89 0.28 -17.04
N ASN A 208 8.49 0.70 -15.83
CA ASN A 208 9.39 0.89 -14.70
C ASN A 208 9.38 -0.32 -13.76
N ARG A 209 10.27 -1.27 -14.02
CA ARG A 209 10.36 -2.51 -13.24
C ARG A 209 10.76 -2.28 -11.79
N GLU A 210 11.64 -1.36 -11.53
CA GLU A 210 12.07 -1.04 -10.17
C GLU A 210 10.91 -0.51 -9.33
N LEU A 211 10.10 0.38 -9.89
CA LEU A 211 8.91 0.90 -9.21
C LEU A 211 7.90 -0.21 -8.93
N PHE A 212 7.69 -1.11 -9.90
CA PHE A 212 6.81 -2.25 -9.75
C PHE A 212 7.26 -3.16 -8.60
N ASP A 213 8.53 -3.58 -8.62
CA ASP A 213 9.11 -4.47 -7.62
C ASP A 213 9.08 -3.84 -6.21
N ASN A 214 9.31 -2.53 -6.10
CA ASN A 214 9.19 -1.80 -4.86
C ASN A 214 7.75 -1.79 -4.32
N ALA A 215 6.75 -1.64 -5.17
CA ALA A 215 5.34 -1.67 -4.76
C ALA A 215 4.90 -3.08 -4.33
N VAL A 216 5.34 -4.13 -5.05
CA VAL A 216 5.15 -5.53 -4.66
C VAL A 216 5.78 -5.81 -3.30
N TYR A 217 7.01 -5.34 -3.09
CA TYR A 217 7.68 -5.49 -1.81
C TYR A 217 6.91 -4.80 -0.67
N HIS A 218 6.42 -3.60 -0.89
CA HIS A 218 5.63 -2.87 0.11
C HIS A 218 4.33 -3.61 0.46
N TYR A 219 3.63 -4.16 -0.54
CA TYR A 219 2.45 -4.99 -0.33
C TYR A 219 2.70 -6.15 0.63
N LEU A 220 3.87 -6.80 0.50
CA LEU A 220 4.22 -7.99 1.28
C LEU A 220 4.86 -7.64 2.64
N HIS A 221 5.70 -6.61 2.68
CA HIS A 221 6.69 -6.42 3.75
C HIS A 221 6.74 -5.04 4.37
N ALA A 222 5.81 -4.13 4.04
CA ALA A 222 5.81 -2.79 4.65
C ALA A 222 5.90 -2.86 6.18
N ASN A 223 6.79 -2.07 6.74
CA ASN A 223 7.05 -2.06 8.19
C ASN A 223 5.92 -1.41 9.00
N ALA A 224 5.13 -0.52 8.36
CA ALA A 224 4.01 0.17 8.97
C ALA A 224 2.68 -0.50 8.60
N ASN A 225 1.60 0.23 8.59
CA ASN A 225 0.24 -0.25 8.38
C ASN A 225 -0.03 -0.83 6.97
N GLY A 226 0.82 -0.52 5.98
CA GLY A 226 0.51 -0.68 4.57
C GLY A 226 0.68 -2.08 3.98
N SER A 227 1.29 -3.05 4.68
CA SER A 227 1.36 -4.41 4.12
C SER A 227 0.04 -5.17 4.31
N LEU A 228 -0.19 -6.16 3.46
CA LEU A 228 -1.39 -6.99 3.49
C LEU A 228 -1.67 -7.57 4.89
N ILE A 229 -0.66 -8.16 5.53
CA ILE A 229 -0.79 -8.79 6.85
C ILE A 229 -0.98 -7.79 7.99
N LYS A 230 -0.62 -6.53 7.79
CA LYS A 230 -0.89 -5.44 8.74
C LYS A 230 -2.29 -4.88 8.55
N TYR A 231 -2.74 -4.77 7.31
CA TYR A 231 -4.07 -4.28 7.00
C TYR A 231 -5.17 -5.29 7.33
N ILE A 232 -4.97 -6.58 7.03
CA ILE A 232 -5.89 -7.67 7.32
C ILE A 232 -5.31 -8.56 8.41
N TYR A 233 -5.96 -8.63 9.55
CA TYR A 233 -5.54 -9.43 10.70
C TYR A 233 -5.76 -10.93 10.46
N PRO A 234 -5.16 -11.83 11.26
CA PRO A 234 -5.34 -13.28 11.10
C PRO A 234 -6.80 -13.74 11.22
N THR A 235 -7.66 -12.94 11.81
CA THR A 235 -9.12 -13.20 11.91
C THR A 235 -9.89 -12.84 10.64
N GLY A 236 -9.28 -12.13 9.70
CA GLY A 236 -9.94 -11.50 8.53
C GLY A 236 -10.42 -10.08 8.78
N GLN A 237 -10.43 -9.62 10.02
CA GLN A 237 -10.76 -8.24 10.36
C GLN A 237 -9.75 -7.27 9.72
N CYS A 238 -10.26 -6.20 9.07
CA CYS A 238 -9.42 -5.13 8.55
C CYS A 238 -9.23 -4.01 9.58
N GLN A 239 -8.18 -3.23 9.44
CA GLN A 239 -7.92 -2.05 10.29
C GLN A 239 -9.13 -1.09 10.35
N GLU A 240 -9.86 -0.94 9.26
CA GLU A 240 -11.01 -0.03 9.14
C GLU A 240 -12.33 -0.60 9.68
N THR A 241 -12.39 -1.87 10.08
CA THR A 241 -13.65 -2.55 10.50
C THR A 241 -14.39 -1.80 11.60
N ARG A 242 -13.65 -1.11 12.47
CA ARG A 242 -14.24 -0.32 13.58
C ARG A 242 -14.57 1.12 13.18
N ARG A 243 -14.08 1.60 12.03
CA ARG A 243 -14.31 2.96 11.54
C ARG A 243 -15.61 3.04 10.76
N ASP A 244 -15.71 2.38 9.62
CA ASP A 244 -16.90 2.18 8.82
C ASP A 244 -16.66 1.18 7.68
N GLN A 245 -17.76 0.65 7.12
CA GLN A 245 -17.68 -0.38 6.10
C GLN A 245 -17.40 0.16 4.70
N GLY A 246 -17.54 1.45 4.47
CA GLY A 246 -17.10 2.11 3.24
C GLY A 246 -15.58 2.11 3.10
N HIS A 247 -14.86 2.46 4.18
CA HIS A 247 -13.40 2.40 4.20
C HIS A 247 -12.86 0.97 4.15
N VAL A 248 -13.56 0.00 4.79
CA VAL A 248 -13.21 -1.43 4.66
C VAL A 248 -13.26 -1.86 3.20
N GLN A 249 -14.37 -1.60 2.52
CA GLN A 249 -14.52 -1.97 1.11
C GLN A 249 -13.54 -1.22 0.19
N MET A 250 -13.26 0.06 0.49
CA MET A 250 -12.26 0.83 -0.26
C MET A 250 -10.88 0.17 -0.13
N GLY A 251 -10.42 -0.09 1.09
CA GLY A 251 -9.10 -0.70 1.30
C GLY A 251 -8.98 -2.08 0.66
N LEU A 252 -9.97 -2.94 0.84
CA LEU A 252 -9.99 -4.27 0.20
C LEU A 252 -9.99 -4.17 -1.33
N TYR A 253 -10.70 -3.21 -1.89
CA TYR A 253 -10.69 -2.94 -3.33
C TYR A 253 -9.30 -2.56 -3.82
N GLU A 254 -8.63 -1.65 -3.12
CA GLU A 254 -7.30 -1.18 -3.51
C GLU A 254 -6.23 -2.29 -3.39
N PHE A 255 -6.26 -3.10 -2.30
CA PHE A 255 -5.39 -4.27 -2.18
C PHE A 255 -5.68 -5.32 -3.26
N SER A 256 -6.94 -5.54 -3.62
CA SER A 256 -7.30 -6.48 -4.68
C SER A 256 -6.94 -5.96 -6.07
N GLY A 257 -7.03 -4.65 -6.31
CA GLY A 257 -6.57 -4.00 -7.53
C GLY A 257 -5.06 -4.12 -7.72
N ALA A 258 -4.30 -3.87 -6.65
CA ALA A 258 -2.86 -4.08 -6.64
C ALA A 258 -2.50 -5.54 -6.95
N ALA A 259 -3.20 -6.50 -6.32
CA ALA A 259 -2.98 -7.93 -6.59
C ALA A 259 -3.34 -8.31 -8.04
N ARG A 260 -4.39 -7.71 -8.61
CA ARG A 260 -4.81 -7.94 -9.99
C ARG A 260 -3.76 -7.47 -11.00
N ILE A 261 -3.23 -6.26 -10.84
CA ILE A 261 -2.15 -5.75 -11.69
C ILE A 261 -0.92 -6.65 -11.60
N ALA A 262 -0.49 -6.98 -10.37
CA ALA A 262 0.65 -7.84 -10.15
C ALA A 262 0.48 -9.21 -10.82
N TYR A 263 -0.70 -9.81 -10.71
CA TYR A 263 -1.01 -11.10 -11.32
C TYR A 263 -0.90 -11.07 -12.84
N THR A 264 -1.39 -10.02 -13.50
CA THR A 264 -1.24 -9.82 -14.95
C THR A 264 0.23 -9.78 -15.36
N GLN A 265 1.09 -9.27 -14.46
CA GLN A 265 2.52 -9.16 -14.66
C GLN A 265 3.32 -10.38 -14.16
N GLY A 266 2.65 -11.49 -13.86
CA GLY A 266 3.27 -12.75 -13.47
C GLY A 266 3.58 -12.90 -11.97
N VAL A 267 3.02 -12.04 -11.10
CA VAL A 267 3.29 -12.04 -9.65
C VAL A 267 2.01 -12.28 -8.86
N ASP A 268 1.89 -13.44 -8.21
CA ASP A 268 0.68 -13.81 -7.45
C ASP A 268 0.63 -13.19 -6.05
N LEU A 269 0.10 -11.98 -5.95
CA LEU A 269 -0.18 -11.34 -4.67
C LEU A 269 -1.49 -11.81 -4.02
N PHE A 270 -2.39 -12.46 -4.78
CA PHE A 270 -3.63 -13.01 -4.21
C PHE A 270 -3.35 -14.12 -3.19
N SER A 271 -2.39 -15.00 -3.49
CA SER A 271 -2.00 -16.11 -2.62
C SER A 271 -1.14 -15.68 -1.42
N ALA A 272 -0.74 -14.42 -1.34
CA ALA A 272 0.14 -13.94 -0.28
C ALA A 272 -0.42 -14.20 1.12
N ALA A 273 0.46 -14.60 2.05
CA ALA A 273 0.15 -14.88 3.45
C ALA A 273 -1.05 -15.84 3.62
N ASP A 274 -1.01 -16.97 2.94
CA ASP A 274 -2.05 -18.02 2.97
C ASP A 274 -3.43 -17.50 2.57
N ASN A 275 -3.52 -16.82 1.43
CA ASN A 275 -4.75 -16.21 0.92
C ASN A 275 -5.36 -15.16 1.89
N ARG A 276 -4.54 -14.37 2.56
CA ARG A 276 -4.98 -13.37 3.53
C ARG A 276 -6.01 -12.40 2.96
N LEU A 277 -5.88 -12.05 1.66
CA LEU A 277 -6.85 -11.20 0.98
C LEU A 277 -8.23 -11.85 0.91
N ALA A 278 -8.32 -13.15 0.57
CA ALA A 278 -9.59 -13.88 0.55
C ALA A 278 -10.25 -13.89 1.93
N LEU A 279 -9.46 -14.12 2.98
CA LEU A 279 -9.95 -14.10 4.36
C LEU A 279 -10.54 -12.73 4.72
N GLY A 280 -9.88 -11.63 4.38
CA GLY A 280 -10.37 -10.27 4.63
C GLY A 280 -11.63 -9.93 3.85
N LEU A 281 -11.69 -10.32 2.59
CA LEU A 281 -12.85 -10.13 1.72
C LEU A 281 -14.07 -10.88 2.25
N GLU A 282 -13.91 -12.16 2.57
CA GLU A 282 -15.02 -13.01 3.01
C GLU A 282 -15.52 -12.62 4.41
N TYR A 283 -14.61 -12.32 5.35
CA TYR A 283 -14.95 -11.81 6.67
C TYR A 283 -15.76 -10.50 6.59
N SER A 284 -15.29 -9.56 5.79
CA SER A 284 -15.92 -8.25 5.66
C SER A 284 -17.27 -8.35 4.94
N ALA A 285 -17.34 -9.14 3.87
CA ALA A 285 -18.57 -9.38 3.13
C ALA A 285 -19.65 -10.03 4.03
N ARG A 286 -19.27 -11.00 4.85
CA ARG A 286 -20.16 -11.62 5.84
C ARG A 286 -20.81 -10.57 6.74
N PHE A 287 -20.02 -9.70 7.32
CA PHE A 287 -20.53 -8.64 8.19
C PHE A 287 -21.41 -7.63 7.44
N ILE A 288 -20.96 -7.19 6.25
CA ILE A 288 -21.69 -6.20 5.43
C ILE A 288 -23.02 -6.76 4.95
N CYS A 289 -23.11 -8.06 4.67
CA CYS A 289 -24.36 -8.72 4.26
C CYS A 289 -25.35 -8.98 5.38
N GLY A 290 -24.96 -8.79 6.63
CA GLY A 290 -25.90 -8.82 7.76
C GLY A 290 -25.55 -9.78 8.88
N ASP A 291 -24.61 -10.71 8.67
CA ASP A 291 -24.21 -11.69 9.67
C ASP A 291 -23.33 -11.08 10.77
N SER A 292 -23.24 -11.77 11.89
CA SER A 292 -22.27 -11.46 12.93
C SER A 292 -20.91 -12.04 12.61
N VAL A 293 -19.85 -11.34 13.05
CA VAL A 293 -18.46 -11.78 12.95
C VAL A 293 -17.78 -11.63 14.30
N TYR A 294 -16.82 -12.52 14.59
CA TYR A 294 -15.92 -12.29 15.70
C TYR A 294 -14.97 -11.13 15.34
N ALA A 295 -14.81 -10.17 16.24
CA ALA A 295 -13.96 -9.02 16.00
C ALA A 295 -13.20 -8.60 17.27
N TYR A 296 -12.01 -8.07 17.08
CA TYR A 296 -11.37 -7.26 18.11
C TYR A 296 -12.10 -5.92 18.17
N GLY A 297 -12.81 -5.67 19.28
CA GLY A 297 -13.69 -4.53 19.42
C GLY A 297 -15.03 -4.69 18.69
N VAL A 298 -15.77 -3.60 18.54
CA VAL A 298 -17.11 -3.61 17.93
C VAL A 298 -17.02 -3.14 16.48
N PRO A 299 -17.39 -3.98 15.50
CA PRO A 299 -17.48 -3.56 14.11
C PRO A 299 -18.45 -2.39 13.93
N SER A 300 -18.05 -1.39 13.19
CA SER A 300 -18.89 -0.22 12.93
C SER A 300 -20.10 -0.58 12.07
N GLN A 301 -21.28 -0.10 12.48
CA GLN A 301 -22.51 -0.22 11.69
C GLN A 301 -22.60 0.83 10.57
N ARG A 302 -21.73 1.84 10.59
CA ARG A 302 -21.72 2.90 9.59
C ARG A 302 -21.43 2.31 8.21
N GLU A 303 -22.30 2.59 7.26
CA GLU A 303 -22.23 2.11 5.86
C GLU A 303 -22.30 0.58 5.69
N ARG A 304 -22.79 -0.16 6.70
CA ARG A 304 -22.88 -1.62 6.69
C ARG A 304 -23.79 -2.06 5.57
N PHE A 305 -24.62 -1.67 4.99
CA PHE A 305 -25.45 -2.20 3.90
C PHE A 305 -25.26 -1.42 2.58
N LYS A 306 -24.11 -0.77 2.44
CA LYS A 306 -23.70 -0.19 1.16
C LYS A 306 -22.74 -1.16 0.46
N TYR A 307 -23.05 -1.55 -0.75
CA TYR A 307 -22.32 -2.57 -1.49
C TYR A 307 -21.53 -1.92 -2.62
N ARG A 308 -20.22 -2.14 -2.64
CA ARG A 308 -19.31 -1.69 -3.70
C ARG A 308 -19.16 -2.78 -4.76
N ALA A 309 -19.15 -2.42 -6.05
CA ALA A 309 -18.81 -3.32 -7.15
C ALA A 309 -17.29 -3.51 -7.31
N GLY A 310 -16.90 -4.47 -8.11
CA GLY A 310 -15.53 -4.61 -8.59
C GLY A 310 -14.70 -5.70 -7.91
N PHE A 311 -15.34 -6.64 -7.20
CA PHE A 311 -14.66 -7.77 -6.55
C PHE A 311 -14.80 -9.10 -7.29
N GLU A 312 -15.45 -9.14 -8.45
CA GLU A 312 -15.71 -10.38 -9.19
C GLU A 312 -14.42 -11.10 -9.61
N HIS A 313 -13.36 -10.37 -9.95
CA HIS A 313 -12.05 -10.95 -10.24
C HIS A 313 -11.47 -11.72 -9.06
N CYS A 314 -11.72 -11.29 -7.81
CA CYS A 314 -11.33 -12.04 -6.62
C CYS A 314 -12.10 -13.35 -6.51
N ILE A 315 -13.41 -13.32 -6.78
CA ILE A 315 -14.26 -14.51 -6.76
C ILE A 315 -13.75 -15.51 -7.79
N ASP A 316 -13.52 -15.07 -9.02
CA ASP A 316 -13.05 -15.93 -10.11
C ASP A 316 -11.67 -16.54 -9.77
N HIS A 317 -10.72 -15.71 -9.33
CA HIS A 317 -9.38 -16.18 -8.97
C HIS A 317 -9.38 -17.21 -7.83
N PHE A 318 -10.01 -16.87 -6.71
CA PHE A 318 -9.99 -17.74 -5.54
C PHE A 318 -10.83 -19.01 -5.74
N THR A 319 -11.96 -18.92 -6.45
CA THR A 319 -12.77 -20.11 -6.77
C THR A 319 -11.99 -21.07 -7.68
N ALA A 320 -11.23 -20.57 -8.66
CA ALA A 320 -10.36 -21.38 -9.50
C ALA A 320 -9.26 -22.13 -8.69
N LYS A 321 -8.88 -21.60 -7.54
CA LYS A 321 -7.94 -22.22 -6.59
C LYS A 321 -8.61 -23.05 -5.48
N GLY A 322 -9.93 -23.28 -5.58
CA GLY A 322 -10.68 -24.09 -4.62
C GLY A 322 -11.08 -23.35 -3.33
N VAL A 323 -10.89 -22.03 -3.27
CA VAL A 323 -11.34 -21.22 -2.12
C VAL A 323 -12.78 -20.77 -2.36
N ASN A 324 -13.69 -21.16 -1.45
CA ASN A 324 -15.09 -20.77 -1.55
C ASN A 324 -15.32 -19.35 -0.98
N MET A 325 -16.04 -18.52 -1.74
CA MET A 325 -16.30 -17.11 -1.42
C MET A 325 -17.81 -16.80 -1.38
N PRO A 326 -18.62 -17.47 -0.54
CA PRO A 326 -20.10 -17.33 -0.57
C PRO A 326 -20.56 -15.91 -0.19
N TYR A 327 -19.99 -15.30 0.83
CA TYR A 327 -20.40 -13.97 1.27
C TYR A 327 -19.94 -12.87 0.30
N LEU A 328 -18.76 -13.01 -0.30
CA LEU A 328 -18.33 -12.06 -1.32
C LEU A 328 -19.21 -12.15 -2.58
N LYS A 329 -19.62 -13.35 -3.00
CA LYS A 329 -20.62 -13.55 -4.07
C LYS A 329 -21.94 -12.87 -3.73
N GLU A 330 -22.40 -13.01 -2.51
CA GLU A 330 -23.62 -12.35 -2.04
C GLU A 330 -23.49 -10.82 -2.05
N LEU A 331 -22.36 -10.27 -1.55
CA LEU A 331 -22.07 -8.83 -1.59
C LEU A 331 -22.13 -8.31 -3.03
N CYS A 332 -21.44 -8.98 -3.97
CA CYS A 332 -21.43 -8.59 -5.36
C CYS A 332 -22.82 -8.64 -6.03
N SER A 333 -23.67 -9.59 -5.63
CA SER A 333 -25.05 -9.70 -6.13
C SER A 333 -25.96 -8.57 -5.67
N ARG A 334 -25.65 -7.97 -4.51
CA ARG A 334 -26.43 -6.86 -3.89
C ARG A 334 -25.98 -5.47 -4.34
N THR A 335 -24.96 -5.37 -5.21
CA THR A 335 -24.42 -4.10 -5.65
C THR A 335 -25.47 -3.26 -6.39
N ASN A 336 -25.64 -1.99 -5.96
CA ASN A 336 -26.54 -1.06 -6.63
C ASN A 336 -25.92 -0.56 -7.94
N MET A 337 -26.48 -0.98 -9.05
CA MET A 337 -26.03 -0.63 -10.41
C MET A 337 -26.46 0.76 -10.85
N ASN A 338 -27.31 1.48 -10.12
CA ASN A 338 -27.70 2.85 -10.49
C ASN A 338 -26.55 3.88 -10.28
N ASN A 339 -25.44 3.48 -9.71
CA ASN A 339 -24.24 4.29 -9.56
C ASN A 339 -23.29 4.08 -10.75
N PRO A 340 -22.95 5.10 -11.55
CA PRO A 340 -22.05 4.98 -12.71
C PRO A 340 -20.67 4.42 -12.35
N ALA A 341 -20.14 4.74 -11.16
CA ALA A 341 -18.88 4.17 -10.69
C ALA A 341 -18.98 2.64 -10.50
N ASN A 342 -20.10 2.16 -9.96
CA ASN A 342 -20.33 0.72 -9.85
C ASN A 342 -20.48 0.05 -11.23
N ALA A 343 -21.05 0.74 -12.20
CA ALA A 343 -21.16 0.25 -13.57
C ALA A 343 -19.77 0.06 -14.22
N LEU A 344 -18.89 1.05 -14.09
CA LEU A 344 -17.51 0.95 -14.56
C LEU A 344 -16.77 -0.20 -13.87
N TRP A 345 -16.81 -0.26 -12.54
CA TRP A 345 -16.14 -1.31 -11.77
C TRP A 345 -16.71 -2.71 -12.07
N LYS A 346 -18.02 -2.80 -12.29
CA LYS A 346 -18.66 -4.07 -12.70
C LYS A 346 -18.17 -4.56 -14.07
N LEU A 347 -18.08 -3.65 -15.05
CA LEU A 347 -17.58 -4.00 -16.39
C LEU A 347 -16.12 -4.49 -16.32
N THR A 348 -15.28 -3.83 -15.55
CA THR A 348 -13.84 -4.09 -15.50
C THR A 348 -13.43 -5.17 -14.50
N ALA A 349 -14.35 -5.69 -13.69
CA ALA A 349 -14.03 -6.64 -12.62
C ALA A 349 -13.85 -8.09 -13.06
N PHE A 350 -14.31 -8.46 -14.23
CA PHE A 350 -14.22 -9.85 -14.69
C PHE A 350 -12.92 -10.08 -15.45
N ARG A 351 -12.26 -11.21 -15.15
CA ARG A 351 -11.00 -11.61 -15.76
C ARG A 351 -11.13 -12.97 -16.39
N GLU A 352 -11.13 -13.03 -17.74
CA GLU A 352 -11.17 -14.28 -18.47
C GLU A 352 -9.95 -15.15 -18.16
N GLU A 353 -8.78 -14.55 -18.02
CA GLU A 353 -7.53 -15.26 -17.72
C GLU A 353 -7.56 -16.04 -16.41
N PHE A 354 -8.34 -15.62 -15.42
CA PHE A 354 -8.48 -16.38 -14.17
C PHE A 354 -9.25 -17.68 -14.34
N ARG A 355 -9.95 -17.85 -15.45
CA ARG A 355 -10.66 -19.07 -15.84
C ARG A 355 -9.82 -19.98 -16.71
N GLN A 356 -8.75 -19.46 -17.27
CA GLN A 356 -7.76 -20.19 -18.07
C GLN A 356 -6.60 -20.63 -17.17
N LYS A 357 -5.66 -21.41 -17.72
CA LYS A 357 -4.46 -21.80 -16.96
C LYS A 357 -3.71 -20.55 -16.47
N PRO A 358 -3.31 -20.52 -15.19
CA PRO A 358 -2.50 -19.41 -14.69
C PRO A 358 -1.20 -19.32 -15.49
N TYR A 359 -0.70 -18.09 -15.65
CA TYR A 359 0.68 -17.86 -16.10
C TYR A 359 1.66 -18.61 -15.19
N GLU A 360 2.86 -18.91 -15.68
CA GLU A 360 3.96 -19.25 -14.78
C GLU A 360 4.18 -18.05 -13.85
N LEU A 361 3.77 -18.21 -12.61
CA LEU A 361 3.90 -17.18 -11.59
C LEU A 361 5.31 -17.24 -11.02
N ILE A 362 5.94 -16.09 -10.91
CA ILE A 362 7.22 -15.96 -10.23
C ILE A 362 6.99 -16.21 -8.75
N ASP A 363 7.70 -17.16 -8.15
CA ASP A 363 7.72 -17.31 -6.70
C ASP A 363 8.41 -16.07 -6.07
N ILE A 364 7.58 -15.24 -5.44
CA ILE A 364 8.06 -13.98 -4.84
C ILE A 364 9.02 -14.24 -3.68
N GLN A 365 8.95 -15.41 -3.03
CA GLN A 365 9.85 -15.75 -1.93
C GLN A 365 11.28 -15.97 -2.42
N GLU A 366 11.46 -16.40 -3.66
CA GLU A 366 12.76 -16.60 -4.29
C GLU A 366 13.21 -15.40 -5.13
N SER A 367 12.28 -14.51 -5.53
CA SER A 367 12.68 -13.29 -6.22
C SER A 367 13.53 -12.48 -5.24
N LYS A 368 14.81 -12.38 -5.51
CA LYS A 368 15.75 -11.46 -4.84
C LYS A 368 15.38 -10.03 -5.24
N ILE A 369 14.21 -9.58 -4.85
CA ILE A 369 13.89 -8.17 -4.83
C ILE A 369 14.86 -7.60 -3.80
N ALA A 370 15.98 -7.10 -4.30
CA ALA A 370 16.98 -6.44 -3.49
C ALA A 370 16.41 -5.09 -3.04
N TYR A 371 15.46 -5.17 -2.13
CA TYR A 371 15.22 -4.04 -1.27
C TYR A 371 16.52 -3.87 -0.47
N HIS A 372 17.16 -2.73 -0.58
CA HIS A 372 18.14 -2.30 0.41
C HIS A 372 17.41 -2.02 1.74
N ALA A 373 16.72 -3.02 2.26
CA ALA A 373 16.47 -3.15 3.67
C ALA A 373 17.87 -3.22 4.27
N GLY A 374 18.24 -2.15 4.94
CA GLY A 374 19.54 -2.03 5.54
C GLY A 374 19.95 -3.34 6.18
N ALA A 375 21.17 -3.68 5.98
CA ALA A 375 21.96 -4.81 6.42
C ALA A 375 21.23 -5.84 7.29
N THR A 376 21.33 -7.11 6.92
CA THR A 376 21.22 -8.22 7.86
C THR A 376 21.66 -7.73 9.23
N LEU A 377 20.80 -7.88 10.23
CA LEU A 377 21.14 -7.61 11.63
C LEU A 377 22.32 -8.52 12.00
N GLU A 378 23.52 -8.15 11.59
CA GLU A 378 24.73 -8.67 12.19
C GLU A 378 24.68 -8.30 13.67
N GLN A 379 25.02 -9.25 14.52
CA GLN A 379 25.16 -8.98 15.95
C GLN A 379 26.13 -7.81 16.11
N ALA A 380 25.56 -6.63 16.31
CA ALA A 380 26.36 -5.43 16.47
C ALA A 380 27.16 -5.56 17.76
N GLN A 381 28.47 -5.63 17.65
CA GLN A 381 29.35 -5.40 18.78
C GLN A 381 29.51 -3.87 18.95
N PRO A 382 29.32 -3.35 20.15
CA PRO A 382 29.47 -1.92 20.38
C PRO A 382 30.92 -1.50 20.09
N VAL A 383 31.08 -0.58 19.13
CA VAL A 383 32.38 -0.01 18.76
C VAL A 383 32.58 1.31 19.48
N GLY A 384 33.54 1.38 20.37
CA GLY A 384 34.08 2.62 20.96
C GLY A 384 33.60 2.96 22.36
N HIS A 385 34.29 3.83 23.02
CA HIS A 385 34.17 4.48 24.33
C HIS A 385 33.15 3.92 25.35
N SER A 386 33.65 3.54 26.52
CA SER A 386 32.90 3.22 27.76
C SER A 386 31.45 2.72 27.55
N VAL A 387 31.32 1.40 27.37
CA VAL A 387 30.02 0.72 27.23
C VAL A 387 29.45 0.40 28.61
N ILE A 388 28.18 0.69 28.83
CA ILE A 388 27.43 0.30 30.02
C ILE A 388 26.43 -0.76 29.58
N GLU A 389 26.54 -1.94 30.11
CA GLU A 389 25.57 -3.01 29.89
C GLU A 389 24.32 -2.76 30.74
N VAL A 390 23.15 -2.89 30.13
CA VAL A 390 21.85 -2.69 30.76
C VAL A 390 21.02 -3.96 30.55
N ASN A 391 20.48 -4.50 31.63
CA ASN A 391 19.60 -5.65 31.60
C ASN A 391 18.13 -5.24 31.68
N SER A 392 17.22 -6.05 31.17
CA SER A 392 15.78 -5.75 31.11
C SER A 392 15.09 -5.64 32.50
N ARG A 393 15.79 -5.97 33.57
CA ARG A 393 15.30 -5.79 34.96
C ARG A 393 15.62 -4.42 35.55
N GLU A 394 16.48 -3.67 34.91
CA GLU A 394 16.89 -2.33 35.36
C GLU A 394 15.90 -1.26 34.91
N ASP A 395 15.79 -0.19 35.66
CA ASP A 395 15.03 0.99 35.23
C ASP A 395 15.82 1.75 34.16
N LEU A 396 15.45 1.50 32.91
CA LEU A 396 16.13 2.07 31.76
C LEU A 396 16.12 3.61 31.78
N GLN A 397 15.06 4.26 32.27
CA GLN A 397 15.01 5.71 32.37
C GLN A 397 15.98 6.24 33.43
N ALA A 398 16.10 5.56 34.55
CA ALA A 398 17.07 5.93 35.58
C ALA A 398 18.51 5.80 35.08
N VAL A 399 18.80 4.72 34.34
CA VAL A 399 20.12 4.51 33.69
C VAL A 399 20.42 5.62 32.67
N LEU A 400 19.44 5.99 31.84
CA LEU A 400 19.57 7.10 30.89
C LEU A 400 19.87 8.43 31.57
N ASN A 401 19.10 8.75 32.61
CA ASN A 401 19.27 10.00 33.36
C ASN A 401 20.64 10.10 34.01
N THR A 402 21.13 9.00 34.59
CA THR A 402 22.47 8.95 35.24
C THR A 402 23.61 9.13 34.23
N ASN A 403 23.37 8.78 32.96
CA ASN A 403 24.39 8.84 31.90
C ASN A 403 24.14 9.95 30.87
N ALA A 404 23.23 10.86 31.14
CA ALA A 404 22.96 12.01 30.28
C ALA A 404 24.23 12.84 30.02
N GLY A 405 24.47 13.25 28.78
CA GLY A 405 25.63 14.06 28.39
C GLY A 405 26.99 13.34 28.47
N SER A 406 27.02 12.05 28.76
CA SER A 406 28.29 11.33 29.00
C SER A 406 28.98 10.87 27.71
N GLY A 407 28.31 10.86 26.57
CA GLY A 407 28.79 10.30 25.31
C GLY A 407 28.99 8.77 25.35
N LYS A 408 28.47 8.10 26.38
CA LYS A 408 28.61 6.66 26.56
C LYS A 408 27.60 5.88 25.70
N THR A 409 27.91 4.62 25.46
CA THR A 409 27.00 3.64 24.85
C THR A 409 26.30 2.83 25.94
N LEU A 410 24.97 2.88 25.97
CA LEU A 410 24.14 1.95 26.72
C LEU A 410 23.84 0.74 25.85
N PHE A 411 24.41 -0.39 26.23
CA PHE A 411 24.21 -1.65 25.50
C PHE A 411 23.13 -2.47 26.19
N LEU A 412 21.96 -2.49 25.56
CA LEU A 412 20.79 -3.20 26.05
C LEU A 412 20.88 -4.67 25.66
N ARG A 413 21.06 -5.52 26.65
CA ARG A 413 21.07 -6.97 26.47
C ARG A 413 19.74 -7.49 25.94
N ALA A 414 19.76 -8.67 25.34
CA ALA A 414 18.57 -9.36 24.91
C ALA A 414 17.55 -9.48 26.05
N GLY A 415 16.30 -9.10 25.77
CA GLY A 415 15.19 -9.15 26.72
C GLY A 415 14.09 -8.16 26.43
N GLU A 416 13.02 -8.23 27.21
CA GLU A 416 11.88 -7.32 27.15
C GLU A 416 12.02 -6.20 28.19
N TYR A 417 12.15 -4.98 27.72
CA TYR A 417 12.18 -3.76 28.52
C TYR A 417 10.79 -3.15 28.55
N ARG A 418 10.05 -3.34 29.66
CA ARG A 418 8.67 -2.86 29.77
C ARG A 418 8.63 -1.39 30.17
N LEU A 419 8.12 -0.58 29.25
CA LEU A 419 8.02 0.86 29.43
C LEU A 419 6.67 1.20 30.06
N LYS A 420 6.68 1.70 31.28
CA LYS A 420 5.47 2.20 31.99
C LYS A 420 5.14 3.65 31.64
N GLN A 421 6.09 4.37 31.12
CA GLN A 421 6.00 5.74 30.63
C GLN A 421 6.90 5.89 29.40
N SER A 422 6.69 6.96 28.63
CA SER A 422 7.56 7.26 27.51
C SER A 422 9.01 7.37 27.95
N LEU A 423 9.90 6.74 27.22
CA LEU A 423 11.33 6.79 27.47
C LEU A 423 11.88 8.11 26.92
N THR A 424 12.35 8.98 27.78
CA THR A 424 12.92 10.28 27.39
C THR A 424 14.42 10.14 27.20
N ILE A 425 14.90 10.40 25.98
CA ILE A 425 16.30 10.23 25.61
C ILE A 425 17.01 11.58 25.74
N PRO A 426 18.02 11.71 26.62
CA PRO A 426 18.81 12.92 26.74
C PRO A 426 19.81 13.08 25.59
N SER A 427 20.36 14.27 25.41
CA SER A 427 21.46 14.55 24.47
C SER A 427 22.73 13.75 24.79
N ASP A 428 23.60 13.61 23.80
CA ASP A 428 24.92 12.99 23.90
C ASP A 428 24.89 11.56 24.46
N ILE A 429 24.03 10.70 23.92
CA ILE A 429 23.86 9.30 24.32
C ILE A 429 23.75 8.37 23.10
N HIS A 430 24.29 7.18 23.23
CA HIS A 430 24.14 6.09 22.26
C HIS A 430 23.44 4.90 22.92
N ILE A 431 22.34 4.44 22.34
CA ILE A 431 21.59 3.26 22.78
C ILE A 431 21.74 2.20 21.69
N CYS A 432 22.24 1.03 22.03
CA CYS A 432 22.45 -0.09 21.13
C CYS A 432 21.89 -1.37 21.75
N GLY A 433 21.03 -2.08 21.02
CA GLY A 433 20.52 -3.39 21.44
C GLY A 433 21.20 -4.56 20.73
N GLU A 434 20.83 -5.77 21.11
CA GLU A 434 21.26 -7.03 20.46
C GLU A 434 20.31 -7.44 19.30
N GLY A 435 19.81 -6.47 18.54
CA GLY A 435 18.93 -6.73 17.42
C GLY A 435 17.49 -7.06 17.84
N ARG A 436 16.88 -8.04 17.19
CA ARG A 436 15.47 -8.41 17.41
C ARG A 436 15.20 -9.01 18.79
N SER A 437 16.22 -9.45 19.48
CA SER A 437 16.12 -9.99 20.84
C SER A 437 16.05 -8.92 21.93
N THR A 438 16.33 -7.66 21.61
CA THR A 438 16.15 -6.51 22.51
C THR A 438 14.87 -5.78 22.15
N VAL A 439 13.85 -5.84 23.01
CA VAL A 439 12.51 -5.32 22.72
C VAL A 439 12.10 -4.33 23.80
N LEU A 440 11.84 -3.09 23.42
CA LEU A 440 11.18 -2.08 24.26
C LEU A 440 9.67 -2.22 24.08
N ILE A 441 8.95 -2.68 25.11
CA ILE A 441 7.52 -2.96 25.05
C ILE A 441 6.75 -1.89 25.81
N CYS A 442 5.82 -1.22 25.16
CA CYS A 442 4.93 -0.25 25.79
C CYS A 442 3.87 -0.91 26.67
N GLU A 443 3.73 -0.47 27.89
CA GLU A 443 2.55 -0.80 28.71
C GLU A 443 1.36 0.11 28.32
N PRO A 444 0.11 -0.31 28.60
CA PRO A 444 -1.11 0.42 28.22
C PRO A 444 -1.21 1.84 28.77
N THR A 445 -0.37 2.20 29.72
CA THR A 445 -0.31 3.54 30.32
C THR A 445 0.31 4.60 29.39
N ILE A 446 1.10 4.19 28.41
CA ILE A 446 1.74 5.11 27.46
C ILE A 446 0.72 5.57 26.41
N ARG A 447 0.53 6.88 26.31
CA ARG A 447 -0.48 7.50 25.45
C ARG A 447 0.09 8.45 24.39
N THR A 448 1.41 8.56 24.30
CA THR A 448 2.08 9.47 23.37
C THR A 448 3.02 8.67 22.46
N ALA A 449 4.29 8.61 22.77
CA ALA A 449 5.28 7.83 22.05
C ALA A 449 6.03 6.91 23.02
N ALA A 450 6.56 5.80 22.52
CA ALA A 450 7.44 4.94 23.32
C ALA A 450 8.73 5.69 23.68
N ILE A 451 9.31 6.39 22.72
CA ILE A 451 10.55 7.15 22.85
C ILE A 451 10.29 8.61 22.51
N LEU A 452 10.72 9.49 23.38
CA LEU A 452 10.73 10.94 23.19
C LEU A 452 12.18 11.44 23.19
N LEU A 453 12.56 12.30 22.28
CA LEU A 453 13.78 13.08 22.43
C LEU A 453 13.48 14.22 23.40
N GLY A 454 14.19 14.21 24.55
CA GLY A 454 13.78 14.95 25.74
C GLY A 454 13.93 16.46 25.66
N ASP A 455 14.91 16.94 24.91
CA ASP A 455 15.21 18.38 24.83
C ASP A 455 14.81 18.96 23.49
N LEU A 456 14.38 20.21 23.47
CA LEU A 456 14.03 20.94 22.24
C LEU A 456 15.23 21.08 21.28
N ASP A 457 16.44 21.13 21.83
CA ASP A 457 17.71 21.18 21.09
C ASP A 457 18.51 19.87 21.24
N ALA A 458 17.83 18.74 21.29
CA ALA A 458 18.48 17.45 21.47
C ALA A 458 19.50 17.17 20.37
N LYS A 459 20.67 16.69 20.78
CA LYS A 459 21.81 16.46 19.87
C LYS A 459 22.59 15.21 20.19
N ASN A 460 23.31 14.70 19.17
CA ASN A 460 24.22 13.56 19.30
C ASN A 460 23.56 12.33 19.91
N ILE A 461 22.38 11.96 19.43
CA ILE A 461 21.65 10.78 19.87
C ILE A 461 21.73 9.72 18.79
N THR A 462 22.14 8.52 19.17
CA THR A 462 22.06 7.33 18.30
C THR A 462 21.24 6.26 19.00
N ILE A 463 20.27 5.70 18.30
CA ILE A 463 19.46 4.55 18.74
C ILE A 463 19.53 3.50 17.65
N GLU A 464 19.99 2.30 17.97
CA GLU A 464 20.18 1.27 16.98
C GLU A 464 19.99 -0.16 17.49
N ASN A 465 19.72 -1.08 16.56
CA ASN A 465 19.71 -2.53 16.77
C ASN A 465 18.71 -3.00 17.84
N LEU A 466 17.48 -2.55 17.81
CA LEU A 466 16.44 -2.97 18.74
C LEU A 466 15.04 -2.89 18.15
N VAL A 467 14.09 -3.50 18.83
CA VAL A 467 12.66 -3.45 18.52
C VAL A 467 11.96 -2.48 19.48
N VAL A 468 11.06 -1.66 18.95
CA VAL A 468 10.13 -0.83 19.74
C VAL A 468 8.72 -1.33 19.46
N ASP A 469 8.08 -1.94 20.44
CA ASP A 469 6.77 -2.57 20.32
C ASP A 469 5.72 -1.75 21.10
N GLY A 470 4.75 -1.21 20.39
CA GLY A 470 3.64 -0.45 20.96
C GLY A 470 2.61 -1.29 21.71
N SER A 471 2.70 -2.62 21.62
CA SER A 471 1.76 -3.56 22.26
C SER A 471 0.29 -3.22 22.00
N LYS A 472 -0.05 -2.84 20.78
CA LYS A 472 -1.40 -2.39 20.40
C LYS A 472 -2.50 -3.31 20.88
N GLU A 473 -2.25 -4.60 20.89
CA GLU A 473 -3.20 -5.64 21.34
C GLU A 473 -3.57 -5.50 22.82
N HIS A 474 -2.68 -4.95 23.63
CA HIS A 474 -2.88 -4.76 25.08
C HIS A 474 -3.40 -3.37 25.43
N GLN A 475 -3.62 -2.50 24.46
CA GLN A 475 -4.06 -1.11 24.69
C GLN A 475 -5.57 -0.91 24.53
N GLU A 476 -6.31 -1.97 24.18
CA GLU A 476 -7.75 -1.94 24.11
C GLU A 476 -8.34 -2.53 25.40
N ALA A 477 -9.12 -1.73 26.13
CA ALA A 477 -9.84 -2.17 27.30
C ALA A 477 -11.30 -2.49 26.96
N TYR A 478 -11.79 -3.62 27.41
CA TYR A 478 -13.20 -3.98 27.33
C TYR A 478 -13.99 -3.32 28.46
N ASP A 479 -15.05 -2.60 28.11
CA ASP A 479 -16.02 -2.09 29.09
C ASP A 479 -17.22 -3.03 29.18
N PRO A 480 -17.35 -3.78 30.26
CA PRO A 480 -18.44 -4.73 30.42
C PRO A 480 -19.83 -4.07 30.52
N ASN A 481 -19.90 -2.78 30.88
CA ASN A 481 -21.17 -2.07 31.02
C ASN A 481 -21.72 -1.63 29.66
N SER A 482 -20.86 -1.25 28.73
CA SER A 482 -21.27 -0.87 27.38
C SER A 482 -21.16 -2.00 26.38
N GLY A 483 -20.52 -3.12 26.73
CA GLY A 483 -20.22 -4.23 25.83
C GLY A 483 -19.23 -3.82 24.71
N ARG A 484 -18.45 -2.78 24.92
CA ARG A 484 -17.57 -2.21 23.89
C ARG A 484 -16.12 -2.29 24.33
N PHE A 485 -15.27 -2.59 23.38
CA PHE A 485 -13.86 -2.27 23.51
C PHE A 485 -13.67 -0.78 23.24
N TYR A 486 -12.94 -0.11 24.09
CA TYR A 486 -12.53 1.27 23.87
C TYR A 486 -11.02 1.36 23.96
N ARG A 487 -10.44 2.20 23.12
CA ARG A 487 -9.05 2.59 23.31
C ARG A 487 -8.96 3.38 24.60
N THR A 488 -8.05 3.00 25.47
CA THR A 488 -7.75 3.73 26.69
C THR A 488 -7.05 5.06 26.38
N GLY A 489 -7.71 5.94 25.65
CA GLY A 489 -7.22 7.24 25.26
C GLY A 489 -8.08 7.87 24.19
N ARG A 490 -8.37 9.17 24.34
CA ARG A 490 -9.10 9.96 23.35
C ARG A 490 -8.36 9.97 22.02
N TYR A 491 -9.15 9.95 20.93
CA TYR A 491 -8.77 10.24 19.56
C TYR A 491 -7.59 11.18 19.44
N SER A 492 -6.75 10.92 18.47
CA SER A 492 -5.82 11.81 17.81
C SER A 492 -4.33 11.71 18.14
N ASN A 493 -3.95 11.17 19.27
CA ASN A 493 -2.52 10.95 19.45
C ASN A 493 -2.23 9.46 19.30
N ALA A 494 -2.13 9.06 18.04
CA ALA A 494 -1.59 7.76 17.72
C ALA A 494 -0.32 7.56 18.54
N LEU A 495 -0.25 6.45 19.24
CA LEU A 495 0.95 6.08 19.95
C LEU A 495 2.05 5.88 18.91
N ALA A 496 3.06 6.73 18.94
CA ALA A 496 4.19 6.68 18.02
C ALA A 496 5.34 5.88 18.64
N GLY A 497 6.13 5.19 17.82
CA GLY A 497 7.33 4.50 18.30
C GLY A 497 8.36 5.50 18.80
N ILE A 498 8.70 6.49 17.98
CA ILE A 498 9.68 7.53 18.31
C ILE A 498 9.08 8.88 17.91
N SER A 499 9.13 9.85 18.80
CA SER A 499 8.64 11.20 18.54
C SER A 499 9.73 12.24 18.74
N MET A 500 9.86 13.11 17.75
CA MET A 500 10.71 14.29 17.75
C MET A 500 9.80 15.50 17.49
N ARG A 501 9.57 16.33 18.51
CA ARG A 501 8.77 17.54 18.35
C ARG A 501 9.68 18.75 18.40
N GLY A 502 9.82 19.44 17.27
CA GLY A 502 10.51 20.73 17.20
C GLY A 502 9.57 21.89 17.52
N GLU A 503 10.12 22.94 18.08
CA GLU A 503 9.48 24.24 18.24
C GLU A 503 10.24 25.30 17.45
N ALA A 504 9.57 26.40 17.09
CA ALA A 504 10.20 27.48 16.34
C ALA A 504 11.39 28.05 17.11
N GLY A 505 12.57 28.10 16.50
CA GLY A 505 13.81 28.55 17.11
C GLY A 505 14.67 27.46 17.75
N HIS A 506 14.21 26.21 17.74
CA HIS A 506 14.93 25.04 18.26
C HIS A 506 15.24 24.03 17.15
N ALA A 507 16.37 23.35 17.27
CA ALA A 507 16.78 22.39 16.23
C ALA A 507 17.43 21.13 16.81
N PHE A 508 16.95 19.99 16.38
CA PHE A 508 17.64 18.71 16.60
C PHE A 508 18.88 18.62 15.70
N SER A 509 19.97 18.08 16.21
CA SER A 509 21.19 17.91 15.44
C SER A 509 21.85 16.55 15.71
N ASN A 510 22.41 15.94 14.66
CA ASN A 510 23.11 14.65 14.72
C ASN A 510 22.30 13.55 15.42
N ILE A 511 21.03 13.36 14.98
CA ILE A 511 20.17 12.27 15.43
C ILE A 511 20.28 11.12 14.44
N LYS A 512 20.60 9.93 14.94
CA LYS A 512 20.77 8.70 14.12
C LYS A 512 19.86 7.60 14.63
N LEU A 513 18.99 7.11 13.78
CA LEU A 513 18.13 5.95 14.01
C LEU A 513 18.53 4.86 13.00
N LYS A 514 19.02 3.71 13.48
CA LYS A 514 19.56 2.67 12.61
C LYS A 514 19.06 1.29 13.04
N ASN A 515 18.79 0.43 12.07
CA ASN A 515 18.39 -0.97 12.30
C ASN A 515 17.32 -1.12 13.39
N LEU A 516 16.30 -0.26 13.35
CA LEU A 516 15.17 -0.28 14.27
C LEU A 516 13.98 -0.99 13.64
N THR A 517 13.31 -1.81 14.42
CA THR A 517 11.99 -2.35 14.10
C THR A 517 10.97 -1.68 15.00
N VAL A 518 10.02 -0.92 14.44
CA VAL A 518 8.99 -0.21 15.20
C VAL A 518 7.64 -0.80 14.80
N ILE A 519 6.96 -1.45 15.72
CA ILE A 519 5.76 -2.25 15.45
C ILE A 519 4.64 -2.00 16.44
N ASN A 520 3.42 -2.41 16.08
CA ASN A 520 2.23 -2.44 16.95
C ASN A 520 1.86 -1.08 17.57
N PHE A 521 2.05 0.00 16.84
CA PHE A 521 1.55 1.33 17.19
C PHE A 521 0.20 1.62 16.50
N SER A 522 -0.62 2.51 17.08
CA SER A 522 -1.98 2.80 16.59
C SER A 522 -2.00 3.91 15.55
#